data_757478023f9d410e03199383d2718197
#
_entry.id   757478023f9d410e03199383d2718197
#
_cell.length_a   1.000
_cell.length_b   1.000
_cell.length_c   1.000
_cell.angle_alpha   90.00
_cell.angle_beta   90.00
_cell.angle_gamma   90.00
#
_symmetry.space_group_name_H-M   'P 1'
#
loop_
_entity.id
_entity.type
_entity.pdbx_description
1 polymer ?
#
loop_
_entity_poly.entity_id
_entity_poly.type
_entity_poly.pdbx_seq_one_letter_code
_entity_poly.pdbx_strand_id
1 'polypeptide(L)'
;MSYIKFLNSEQHLNGIVQIIDEHTVEIDGCNKNLSGFQLFTDSDFMFGDYGQFRYDYEEPNLKNNVYKYTDDNHKWSKPIYTTTFIVPNGGTSKGSLIQTVENYEDLVVPTVTADENYSFNGWLPEIPDSGYIDSNKTFTAQFTYVEPLESVKERKIAEMNQAQQQTIQYGFDVTLSNGTIEHFTLTDHDQTSLLGLAGQAQAGIKQIPWHTSDHDEPCKYYSNADMQLIVNKAMGVITYHITYYRDLRIYINQGLNTKEEVEAVEYGIQIPNEYKSDVLKDLESKM
;
A
#
# COMPACT_ATOMS: atom_id res chain seq x y z
N MET A 1 23.22 23.85 -11.74
CA MET A 1 24.53 24.26 -11.19
C MET A 1 24.81 25.62 -11.80
N SER A 2 25.04 26.65 -11.00
CA SER A 2 25.31 27.99 -11.50
C SER A 2 26.62 28.00 -12.26
N TYR A 3 26.77 28.88 -13.21
CA TYR A 3 27.99 28.98 -13.99
C TYR A 3 28.31 30.44 -14.35
N ILE A 4 29.56 30.66 -14.67
CA ILE A 4 30.06 31.94 -15.14
C ILE A 4 30.36 31.81 -16.63
N LYS A 5 29.85 32.71 -17.44
CA LYS A 5 30.19 32.82 -18.85
C LYS A 5 31.07 34.04 -19.06
N PHE A 6 32.21 33.84 -19.69
CA PHE A 6 33.10 34.96 -20.01
C PHE A 6 32.54 35.80 -21.14
N LEU A 7 32.69 37.11 -21.05
CA LEU A 7 32.38 37.98 -22.17
C LEU A 7 33.27 37.68 -23.33
N ASN A 8 32.66 37.56 -24.53
CA ASN A 8 33.34 37.26 -25.79
C ASN A 8 33.99 35.84 -25.86
N SER A 9 33.52 34.90 -25.08
CA SER A 9 33.98 33.53 -25.10
C SER A 9 32.82 32.57 -24.92
N GLU A 10 32.91 31.40 -25.57
CA GLU A 10 32.00 30.26 -25.29
C GLU A 10 32.41 29.48 -24.04
N GLN A 11 33.53 29.84 -23.40
CA GLN A 11 33.96 29.18 -22.17
C GLN A 11 33.10 29.62 -20.99
N HIS A 12 32.78 28.67 -20.14
CA HIS A 12 32.12 28.89 -18.87
C HIS A 12 32.77 28.06 -17.77
N LEU A 13 32.64 28.53 -16.54
CA LEU A 13 33.05 27.81 -15.34
C LEU A 13 31.80 27.51 -14.52
N ASN A 14 31.64 26.23 -14.17
CA ASN A 14 30.62 25.83 -13.21
C ASN A 14 31.09 26.16 -11.80
N GLY A 15 30.23 26.80 -11.03
CA GLY A 15 30.56 27.17 -9.65
C GLY A 15 29.29 27.38 -8.83
N ILE A 16 29.48 27.47 -7.53
CA ILE A 16 28.41 27.88 -6.61
C ILE A 16 28.49 29.38 -6.46
N VAL A 17 27.41 30.07 -6.82
CA VAL A 17 27.30 31.52 -6.67
C VAL A 17 26.46 31.84 -5.42
N GLN A 18 27.02 32.59 -4.52
CA GLN A 18 26.31 33.07 -3.33
C GLN A 18 26.32 34.60 -3.31
N ILE A 19 25.13 35.20 -3.33
CA ILE A 19 24.98 36.65 -3.15
C ILE A 19 25.09 36.96 -1.65
N ILE A 20 26.07 37.77 -1.28
CA ILE A 20 26.34 38.16 0.11
C ILE A 20 25.51 39.40 0.44
N ASP A 21 25.57 40.42 -0.42
CA ASP A 21 24.80 41.66 -0.30
C ASP A 21 24.51 42.24 -1.70
N GLU A 22 23.91 43.43 -1.75
CA GLU A 22 23.51 44.08 -3.01
C GLU A 22 24.70 44.36 -3.96
N HIS A 23 25.93 44.35 -3.46
CA HIS A 23 27.14 44.66 -4.25
C HIS A 23 28.19 43.54 -4.22
N THR A 24 27.99 42.52 -3.42
CA THR A 24 28.99 41.50 -3.14
C THR A 24 28.47 40.09 -3.49
N VAL A 25 29.26 39.35 -4.23
CA VAL A 25 28.99 37.97 -4.58
C VAL A 25 30.21 37.09 -4.32
N GLU A 26 30.02 35.93 -3.74
CA GLU A 26 31.01 34.87 -3.62
C GLU A 26 30.77 33.82 -4.73
N ILE A 27 31.86 33.45 -5.44
CA ILE A 27 31.78 32.50 -6.53
C ILE A 27 32.82 31.42 -6.24
N ASP A 28 32.35 30.28 -5.79
CA ASP A 28 33.22 29.16 -5.48
C ASP A 28 33.89 28.62 -6.77
N GLY A 29 35.17 28.32 -6.69
CA GLY A 29 35.98 27.85 -7.82
C GLY A 29 36.56 28.95 -8.71
N CYS A 30 36.27 30.23 -8.48
CA CYS A 30 36.88 31.37 -9.21
C CYS A 30 38.13 31.91 -8.55
N ASN A 31 38.99 32.56 -9.34
CA ASN A 31 40.18 33.19 -8.84
C ASN A 31 40.12 34.73 -8.93
N LYS A 32 41.04 35.43 -8.21
CA LYS A 32 41.08 36.87 -8.05
C LYS A 32 41.16 37.68 -9.34
N ASN A 33 41.66 37.10 -10.41
CA ASN A 33 41.95 37.79 -11.67
C ASN A 33 40.80 37.76 -12.66
N LEU A 34 39.64 37.20 -12.25
CA LEU A 34 38.51 37.08 -13.14
C LEU A 34 37.78 38.42 -13.27
N SER A 35 37.65 38.88 -14.51
CA SER A 35 36.87 40.08 -14.84
C SER A 35 36.15 39.88 -16.16
N GLY A 36 35.12 40.68 -16.42
CA GLY A 36 34.39 40.65 -17.66
C GLY A 36 33.62 39.34 -17.86
N PHE A 37 32.85 38.90 -16.89
CA PHE A 37 32.02 37.70 -16.94
C PHE A 37 30.55 38.00 -16.61
N GLN A 38 29.72 37.05 -16.93
CA GLN A 38 28.29 37.04 -16.64
C GLN A 38 27.99 35.84 -15.72
N LEU A 39 27.09 36.04 -14.78
CA LEU A 39 26.63 34.97 -13.89
C LEU A 39 25.31 34.40 -14.38
N PHE A 40 25.24 33.07 -14.44
CA PHE A 40 24.04 32.34 -14.81
C PHE A 40 23.65 31.37 -13.74
N THR A 41 22.34 31.14 -13.59
CA THR A 41 21.81 30.01 -12.85
C THR A 41 21.88 28.74 -13.67
N ASP A 42 21.57 27.62 -13.08
CA ASP A 42 21.44 26.33 -13.76
C ASP A 42 20.29 26.28 -14.79
N SER A 43 19.40 27.28 -14.76
CA SER A 43 18.29 27.46 -15.73
C SER A 43 18.61 28.52 -16.79
N ASP A 44 19.88 28.82 -17.02
CA ASP A 44 20.35 29.88 -17.94
C ASP A 44 19.80 31.28 -17.62
N PHE A 45 19.39 31.48 -16.37
CA PHE A 45 18.92 32.78 -15.90
C PHE A 45 20.13 33.62 -15.46
N MET A 46 20.27 34.80 -16.03
CA MET A 46 21.36 35.68 -15.70
C MET A 46 21.11 36.44 -14.38
N PHE A 47 22.05 36.36 -13.45
CA PHE A 47 22.05 37.18 -12.26
C PHE A 47 22.56 38.58 -12.57
N GLY A 48 21.73 39.58 -12.54
CA GLY A 48 22.16 40.95 -12.64
C GLY A 48 22.71 41.35 -13.99
N ASP A 49 23.13 42.58 -14.06
CA ASP A 49 23.56 43.24 -15.28
C ASP A 49 25.00 42.89 -15.69
N TYR A 50 25.30 43.14 -16.95
CA TYR A 50 26.60 42.97 -17.58
C TYR A 50 27.61 43.90 -16.95
N GLY A 51 28.35 43.46 -15.94
CA GLY A 51 29.28 44.29 -15.27
C GLY A 51 30.73 43.88 -15.50
N GLN A 52 31.60 44.83 -15.39
CA GLN A 52 33.01 44.56 -15.16
C GLN A 52 33.20 44.29 -13.67
N PHE A 53 33.28 43.02 -13.33
CA PHE A 53 33.60 42.67 -11.95
C PHE A 53 35.06 43.00 -11.68
N ARG A 54 35.30 43.77 -10.61
CA ARG A 54 36.65 44.00 -10.13
C ARG A 54 36.82 43.36 -8.78
N TYR A 55 37.86 42.58 -8.65
CA TYR A 55 38.32 42.19 -7.34
C TYR A 55 38.85 43.43 -6.61
N ASP A 56 38.30 43.72 -5.45
CA ASP A 56 38.74 44.86 -4.63
C ASP A 56 39.98 44.46 -3.83
N TYR A 57 41.16 44.95 -4.28
CA TYR A 57 42.42 44.68 -3.61
C TYR A 57 42.61 45.52 -2.32
N GLU A 58 41.78 46.49 -2.08
CA GLU A 58 41.90 47.39 -0.93
C GLU A 58 41.23 46.84 0.33
N GLU A 59 40.42 45.79 0.21
CA GLU A 59 39.82 45.10 1.35
C GLU A 59 40.56 43.79 1.71
N PRO A 60 41.46 43.85 2.72
CA PRO A 60 42.33 42.73 3.04
C PRO A 60 41.61 41.48 3.58
N ASN A 61 40.33 41.58 3.95
CA ASN A 61 39.53 40.51 4.54
C ASN A 61 38.64 39.77 3.55
N LEU A 62 38.64 40.16 2.25
CA LEU A 62 37.86 39.44 1.25
C LEU A 62 38.47 38.08 0.94
N LYS A 63 37.62 37.05 0.89
CA LYS A 63 38.01 35.73 0.40
C LYS A 63 38.41 35.81 -1.07
N ASN A 64 39.21 34.84 -1.53
CA ASN A 64 39.73 34.84 -2.90
C ASN A 64 38.69 34.77 -4.00
N ASN A 65 37.48 34.36 -3.67
CA ASN A 65 36.35 34.12 -4.56
C ASN A 65 35.20 35.12 -4.34
N VAL A 66 35.46 36.23 -3.60
CA VAL A 66 34.45 37.28 -3.39
C VAL A 66 34.69 38.41 -4.35
N TYR A 67 33.66 38.87 -5.03
CA TYR A 67 33.69 39.94 -6.02
C TYR A 67 32.71 41.00 -5.66
N LYS A 68 33.17 42.24 -5.68
CA LYS A 68 32.34 43.45 -5.45
C LYS A 68 32.06 44.15 -6.77
N TYR A 69 30.87 44.67 -6.86
CA TYR A 69 30.47 45.58 -7.93
C TYR A 69 30.77 47.00 -7.49
N THR A 70 31.51 47.75 -8.27
CA THR A 70 31.99 49.10 -7.91
C THR A 70 31.10 50.25 -8.42
N ASP A 71 30.03 49.90 -9.15
CA ASP A 71 29.08 50.90 -9.66
C ASP A 71 27.82 50.89 -8.80
N ASP A 72 27.54 52.00 -8.11
CA ASP A 72 26.37 52.17 -7.24
C ASP A 72 25.03 52.04 -7.94
N ASN A 73 25.00 52.07 -9.28
CA ASN A 73 23.78 51.87 -10.07
C ASN A 73 23.46 50.39 -10.33
N HIS A 74 24.38 49.51 -10.06
CA HIS A 74 24.21 48.07 -10.27
C HIS A 74 24.14 47.31 -8.98
N LYS A 75 23.04 46.59 -8.77
CA LYS A 75 22.78 45.75 -7.61
C LYS A 75 22.56 44.32 -8.01
N TRP A 76 23.13 43.44 -7.23
CA TRP A 76 22.81 42.03 -7.33
C TRP A 76 21.39 41.77 -6.87
N SER A 77 20.61 41.08 -7.67
CA SER A 77 19.33 40.58 -7.25
C SER A 77 19.37 39.05 -7.26
N LYS A 78 18.97 38.44 -6.17
CA LYS A 78 18.74 37.01 -6.16
C LYS A 78 17.56 36.70 -7.08
N PRO A 79 17.67 35.72 -7.98
CA PRO A 79 16.51 35.25 -8.72
C PRO A 79 15.54 34.64 -7.73
N ILE A 80 14.25 34.93 -7.93
CA ILE A 80 13.20 34.36 -7.10
C ILE A 80 12.57 33.21 -7.87
N TYR A 81 12.56 32.04 -7.24
CA TYR A 81 12.04 30.81 -7.85
C TYR A 81 10.66 30.46 -7.32
N THR A 82 9.93 29.71 -8.11
CA THR A 82 8.60 29.24 -7.76
C THR A 82 8.69 27.88 -7.08
N THR A 83 8.08 27.76 -5.92
CA THR A 83 7.84 26.48 -5.25
C THR A 83 6.40 26.06 -5.45
N THR A 84 6.20 24.84 -5.95
CA THR A 84 4.88 24.26 -6.23
C THR A 84 4.66 23.06 -5.31
N PHE A 85 3.51 23.05 -4.64
CA PHE A 85 3.03 21.91 -3.85
C PHE A 85 1.96 21.17 -4.64
N ILE A 86 2.12 19.86 -4.79
CA ILE A 86 1.16 18.99 -5.48
C ILE A 86 0.54 18.07 -4.44
N VAL A 87 -0.80 18.05 -4.39
CA VAL A 87 -1.56 17.13 -3.54
C VAL A 87 -2.35 16.20 -4.46
N PRO A 88 -1.88 14.96 -4.67
CA PRO A 88 -2.58 13.98 -5.49
C PRO A 88 -3.81 13.42 -4.76
N ASN A 89 -4.53 12.48 -5.41
CA ASN A 89 -5.62 11.75 -4.78
C ASN A 89 -5.16 11.05 -3.49
N GLY A 90 -6.00 11.10 -2.47
CA GLY A 90 -5.71 10.56 -1.14
C GLY A 90 -5.72 11.62 -0.05
N GLY A 91 -5.92 12.90 -0.41
CA GLY A 91 -6.07 13.98 0.55
C GLY A 91 -6.40 15.32 -0.08
N THR A 92 -6.62 16.28 0.79
CA THR A 92 -6.87 17.69 0.46
C THR A 92 -5.87 18.58 1.15
N SER A 93 -5.73 19.83 0.69
CA SER A 93 -4.84 20.79 1.30
C SER A 93 -5.52 22.12 1.58
N LYS A 94 -4.96 22.83 2.57
CA LYS A 94 -5.32 24.21 2.89
C LYS A 94 -4.05 25.06 2.90
N GLY A 95 -4.06 26.15 2.15
CA GLY A 95 -2.92 27.05 1.98
C GLY A 95 -2.59 27.28 0.51
N SER A 96 -1.57 28.08 0.25
CA SER A 96 -1.13 28.37 -1.13
C SER A 96 -0.28 27.22 -1.67
N LEU A 97 -0.68 26.68 -2.82
CA LEU A 97 0.04 25.61 -3.51
C LEU A 97 1.20 26.14 -4.38
N ILE A 98 1.25 27.43 -4.62
CA ILE A 98 2.31 28.06 -5.40
C ILE A 98 2.82 29.24 -4.59
N GLN A 99 4.11 29.25 -4.31
CA GLN A 99 4.76 30.29 -3.51
C GLN A 99 6.04 30.73 -4.17
N THR A 100 6.37 32.01 -3.97
CA THR A 100 7.57 32.62 -4.51
C THR A 100 8.29 33.29 -3.33
N VAL A 101 9.25 32.59 -2.77
CA VAL A 101 10.07 33.02 -1.61
C VAL A 101 11.54 32.73 -1.89
N GLU A 102 12.42 33.42 -1.17
CA GLU A 102 13.86 33.26 -1.39
C GLU A 102 14.46 32.05 -0.67
N ASN A 103 13.94 31.76 0.52
CA ASN A 103 14.51 30.70 1.36
C ASN A 103 13.44 29.70 1.79
N TYR A 104 13.86 28.48 2.14
CA TYR A 104 12.94 27.41 2.58
C TYR A 104 12.23 27.75 3.89
N GLU A 105 12.90 28.46 4.81
CA GLU A 105 12.32 28.93 6.07
C GLU A 105 11.17 29.92 5.91
N ASP A 106 11.06 30.57 4.76
CA ASP A 106 9.98 31.51 4.42
C ASP A 106 8.77 30.82 3.78
N LEU A 107 8.89 29.51 3.45
CA LEU A 107 7.79 28.75 2.90
C LEU A 107 6.70 28.50 3.94
N VAL A 108 5.46 28.78 3.57
CA VAL A 108 4.29 28.39 4.35
C VAL A 108 3.77 27.05 3.79
N VAL A 109 4.27 25.97 4.37
CA VAL A 109 3.90 24.61 3.92
C VAL A 109 2.40 24.41 4.06
N PRO A 110 1.69 24.01 2.98
CA PRO A 110 0.25 23.77 3.04
C PRO A 110 -0.08 22.66 4.04
N THR A 111 -1.14 22.88 4.84
CA THR A 111 -1.66 21.84 5.72
C THR A 111 -2.38 20.80 4.86
N VAL A 112 -1.95 19.54 4.98
CA VAL A 112 -2.56 18.41 4.27
C VAL A 112 -3.47 17.64 5.21
N THR A 113 -4.67 17.32 4.73
CA THR A 113 -5.61 16.43 5.41
C THR A 113 -5.81 15.20 4.54
N ALA A 114 -5.47 14.03 5.05
CA ALA A 114 -5.72 12.77 4.36
C ALA A 114 -7.22 12.49 4.25
N ASP A 115 -7.63 11.91 3.14
CA ASP A 115 -8.98 11.41 2.94
C ASP A 115 -9.22 10.16 3.80
N GLU A 116 -10.48 9.73 3.89
CA GLU A 116 -10.83 8.50 4.59
C GLU A 116 -10.03 7.31 4.05
N ASN A 117 -9.50 6.50 4.94
CA ASN A 117 -8.65 5.35 4.64
C ASN A 117 -7.30 5.68 3.95
N TYR A 118 -6.83 6.91 4.09
CA TYR A 118 -5.48 7.28 3.71
C TYR A 118 -4.71 7.83 4.90
N SER A 119 -3.38 7.69 4.87
CA SER A 119 -2.47 8.39 5.78
C SER A 119 -1.51 9.26 4.99
N PHE A 120 -1.28 10.48 5.47
CA PHE A 120 -0.29 11.38 4.90
C PHE A 120 1.10 11.04 5.44
N ASN A 121 2.05 10.80 4.55
CA ASN A 121 3.42 10.37 4.90
C ASN A 121 4.48 11.47 4.72
N GLY A 122 4.05 12.68 4.43
CA GLY A 122 4.97 13.78 4.20
C GLY A 122 5.07 14.20 2.74
N TRP A 123 6.07 15.02 2.47
CA TRP A 123 6.34 15.58 1.15
C TRP A 123 7.52 14.88 0.49
N LEU A 124 7.46 14.69 -0.83
CA LEU A 124 8.57 14.16 -1.63
C LEU A 124 8.92 15.15 -2.76
N PRO A 125 10.19 15.58 -2.89
CA PRO A 125 11.26 15.37 -1.91
C PRO A 125 10.93 15.98 -0.55
N GLU A 126 11.70 15.63 0.48
CA GLU A 126 11.59 16.27 1.80
C GLU A 126 11.88 17.77 1.68
N ILE A 127 11.08 18.58 2.38
CA ILE A 127 11.24 20.03 2.36
C ILE A 127 12.40 20.37 3.30
N PRO A 128 13.46 21.04 2.82
CA PRO A 128 14.55 21.49 3.69
C PRO A 128 14.06 22.49 4.76
N ASP A 129 14.60 22.38 5.97
CA ASP A 129 14.26 23.30 7.08
C ASP A 129 14.74 24.73 6.84
N SER A 130 15.82 24.89 6.06
CA SER A 130 16.42 26.20 5.79
C SER A 130 17.27 26.18 4.53
N GLY A 131 17.62 27.36 4.05
CA GLY A 131 18.53 27.58 2.95
C GLY A 131 17.89 28.26 1.76
N TYR A 132 18.73 28.76 0.86
CA TYR A 132 18.30 29.46 -0.35
C TYR A 132 17.68 28.52 -1.38
N ILE A 133 16.59 28.95 -1.98
CA ILE A 133 15.92 28.24 -3.08
C ILE A 133 16.62 28.64 -4.39
N ASP A 134 17.41 27.72 -4.95
CA ASP A 134 18.31 27.93 -6.10
C ASP A 134 17.70 27.60 -7.47
N SER A 135 16.48 27.08 -7.48
CA SER A 135 15.75 26.69 -8.69
C SER A 135 14.25 26.51 -8.37
N ASN A 136 13.41 26.40 -9.40
CA ASN A 136 12.02 26.03 -9.19
C ASN A 136 11.93 24.66 -8.50
N LYS A 137 11.12 24.58 -7.44
CA LYS A 137 10.94 23.36 -6.65
C LYS A 137 9.53 22.83 -6.77
N THR A 138 9.41 21.52 -6.67
CA THR A 138 8.10 20.84 -6.61
C THR A 138 8.14 19.82 -5.49
N PHE A 139 7.17 19.92 -4.58
CA PHE A 139 6.96 18.98 -3.50
C PHE A 139 5.62 18.30 -3.68
N THR A 140 5.63 16.97 -3.67
CA THR A 140 4.41 16.17 -3.87
C THR A 140 4.05 15.45 -2.57
N ALA A 141 2.83 15.66 -2.09
CA ALA A 141 2.30 14.95 -0.93
C ALA A 141 2.24 13.45 -1.19
N GLN A 142 2.68 12.67 -0.22
CA GLN A 142 2.66 11.21 -0.28
C GLN A 142 1.55 10.66 0.60
N PHE A 143 0.77 9.73 0.06
CA PHE A 143 -0.32 9.08 0.77
C PHE A 143 -0.17 7.57 0.68
N THR A 144 -0.49 6.88 1.77
CA THR A 144 -0.64 5.43 1.80
C THR A 144 -2.10 5.08 2.06
N TYR A 145 -2.67 4.21 1.24
CA TYR A 145 -3.98 3.65 1.52
C TYR A 145 -3.91 2.69 2.69
N VAL A 146 -4.81 2.84 3.63
CA VAL A 146 -4.94 2.01 4.82
C VAL A 146 -6.26 1.25 4.71
N GLU A 147 -6.23 -0.02 4.29
CA GLU A 147 -7.42 -0.85 4.16
C GLU A 147 -8.25 -0.82 5.47
N PRO A 148 -9.56 -0.55 5.44
CA PRO A 148 -10.40 -0.57 6.62
C PRO A 148 -10.49 -1.97 7.24
N LEU A 149 -10.67 -2.07 8.56
CA LEU A 149 -10.86 -3.34 9.25
C LEU A 149 -12.05 -4.13 8.69
N GLU A 150 -13.15 -3.45 8.37
CA GLU A 150 -14.33 -4.10 7.80
C GLU A 150 -14.05 -4.76 6.44
N SER A 151 -13.26 -4.12 5.57
CA SER A 151 -12.85 -4.71 4.28
C SER A 151 -11.96 -5.95 4.49
N VAL A 152 -11.08 -5.92 5.49
CA VAL A 152 -10.26 -7.08 5.87
C VAL A 152 -11.15 -8.23 6.35
N LYS A 153 -12.16 -7.93 7.18
CA LYS A 153 -13.14 -8.92 7.67
C LYS A 153 -13.95 -9.53 6.52
N GLU A 154 -14.45 -8.70 5.60
CA GLU A 154 -15.23 -9.17 4.44
C GLU A 154 -14.39 -10.12 3.56
N ARG A 155 -13.15 -9.73 3.26
CA ARG A 155 -12.21 -10.56 2.49
C ARG A 155 -11.92 -11.88 3.20
N LYS A 156 -11.65 -11.85 4.51
CA LYS A 156 -11.40 -13.05 5.31
C LYS A 156 -12.61 -13.97 5.38
N ILE A 157 -13.81 -13.42 5.54
CA ILE A 157 -15.06 -14.19 5.50
C ILE A 157 -15.25 -14.89 4.15
N ALA A 158 -14.93 -14.22 3.04
CA ALA A 158 -15.00 -14.84 1.72
C ALA A 158 -13.96 -15.98 1.56
N GLU A 159 -12.75 -15.78 2.08
CA GLU A 159 -11.71 -16.82 2.15
C GLU A 159 -12.18 -18.04 2.96
N MET A 160 -12.75 -17.83 4.15
CA MET A 160 -13.28 -18.90 5.00
C MET A 160 -14.47 -19.61 4.35
N ASN A 161 -15.30 -18.91 3.59
CA ASN A 161 -16.37 -19.53 2.79
C ASN A 161 -15.82 -20.48 1.73
N GLN A 162 -14.79 -20.05 1.03
CA GLN A 162 -14.13 -20.91 0.04
C GLN A 162 -13.51 -22.15 0.70
N ALA A 163 -12.84 -21.97 1.83
CA ALA A 163 -12.26 -23.07 2.60
C ALA A 163 -13.31 -24.05 3.10
N GLN A 164 -14.47 -23.55 3.57
CA GLN A 164 -15.61 -24.37 3.94
C GLN A 164 -16.11 -25.23 2.78
N GLN A 165 -16.31 -24.61 1.61
CA GLN A 165 -16.78 -25.33 0.42
C GLN A 165 -15.78 -26.40 -0.01
N GLN A 166 -14.49 -26.09 -0.05
CA GLN A 166 -13.43 -27.04 -0.37
C GLN A 166 -13.39 -28.20 0.62
N THR A 167 -13.56 -27.93 1.92
CA THR A 167 -13.58 -28.98 2.95
C THR A 167 -14.77 -29.90 2.79
N ILE A 168 -15.96 -29.36 2.49
CA ILE A 168 -17.14 -30.18 2.22
C ILE A 168 -16.91 -31.04 0.96
N GLN A 169 -16.45 -30.43 -0.14
CA GLN A 169 -16.25 -31.12 -1.42
C GLN A 169 -15.20 -32.21 -1.36
N TYR A 170 -14.16 -32.02 -0.51
CA TYR A 170 -13.18 -33.06 -0.25
C TYR A 170 -13.86 -34.36 0.20
N GLY A 171 -14.88 -34.26 1.06
CA GLY A 171 -15.68 -35.39 1.47
C GLY A 171 -15.30 -35.99 2.81
N PHE A 172 -15.49 -37.31 2.92
CA PHE A 172 -15.41 -38.00 4.20
C PHE A 172 -15.16 -39.51 4.03
N ASP A 173 -14.62 -40.09 5.08
CA ASP A 173 -14.44 -41.55 5.16
C ASP A 173 -15.59 -42.20 5.90
N VAL A 174 -16.01 -43.40 5.42
CA VAL A 174 -16.99 -44.25 6.06
C VAL A 174 -16.43 -45.64 6.24
N THR A 175 -16.57 -46.21 7.43
CA THR A 175 -16.36 -47.64 7.68
C THR A 175 -17.67 -48.37 7.34
N LEU A 176 -17.64 -49.18 6.32
CA LEU A 176 -18.78 -49.98 5.87
C LEU A 176 -19.02 -51.20 6.78
N SER A 177 -20.17 -51.87 6.61
CA SER A 177 -20.56 -53.04 7.42
C SER A 177 -19.58 -54.23 7.32
N ASN A 178 -18.85 -54.33 6.22
CA ASN A 178 -17.82 -55.34 5.98
C ASN A 178 -16.44 -54.95 6.61
N GLY A 179 -16.32 -53.79 7.25
CA GLY A 179 -15.10 -53.29 7.88
C GLY A 179 -14.15 -52.52 6.92
N THR A 180 -14.48 -52.37 5.65
CA THR A 180 -13.69 -51.55 4.74
C THR A 180 -13.95 -50.07 4.99
N ILE A 181 -12.91 -49.22 4.82
CA ILE A 181 -13.02 -47.78 4.87
C ILE A 181 -12.99 -47.27 3.42
N GLU A 182 -14.00 -46.54 3.03
CA GLU A 182 -14.07 -45.92 1.73
C GLU A 182 -14.25 -44.42 1.86
N HIS A 183 -13.63 -43.67 0.94
CA HIS A 183 -13.73 -42.20 0.89
C HIS A 183 -14.76 -41.78 -0.16
N PHE A 184 -15.62 -40.82 0.19
CA PHE A 184 -16.68 -40.28 -0.66
C PHE A 184 -16.53 -38.76 -0.77
N THR A 185 -16.50 -38.23 -1.99
CA THR A 185 -16.56 -36.80 -2.25
C THR A 185 -17.97 -36.27 -2.00
N LEU A 186 -18.03 -34.93 -1.75
CA LEU A 186 -19.26 -34.16 -1.60
C LEU A 186 -19.27 -32.98 -2.56
N THR A 187 -18.96 -33.20 -3.83
CA THR A 187 -19.16 -32.19 -4.85
C THR A 187 -20.63 -31.74 -4.89
N ASP A 188 -20.95 -30.61 -5.49
CA ASP A 188 -22.34 -30.13 -5.62
C ASP A 188 -23.23 -31.14 -6.29
N HIS A 189 -22.67 -31.91 -7.25
CA HIS A 189 -23.36 -33.00 -7.91
C HIS A 189 -23.64 -34.18 -6.96
N ASP A 190 -22.63 -34.54 -6.15
CA ASP A 190 -22.76 -35.63 -5.17
C ASP A 190 -23.81 -35.29 -4.12
N GLN A 191 -23.77 -34.07 -3.59
CA GLN A 191 -24.75 -33.58 -2.61
C GLN A 191 -26.20 -33.70 -3.16
N THR A 192 -26.40 -33.29 -4.40
CA THR A 192 -27.70 -33.39 -5.06
C THR A 192 -28.13 -34.85 -5.24
N SER A 193 -27.23 -35.73 -5.67
CA SER A 193 -27.49 -37.14 -5.90
C SER A 193 -27.77 -37.91 -4.60
N LEU A 194 -27.04 -37.58 -3.51
CA LEU A 194 -27.24 -38.18 -2.18
C LEU A 194 -28.66 -38.01 -1.64
N LEU A 195 -29.36 -36.93 -1.99
CA LEU A 195 -30.77 -36.76 -1.61
C LEU A 195 -31.66 -37.82 -2.25
N GLY A 196 -31.40 -38.17 -3.53
CA GLY A 196 -32.09 -39.27 -4.23
C GLY A 196 -31.75 -40.64 -3.64
N LEU A 197 -30.48 -40.87 -3.29
CA LEU A 197 -30.03 -42.11 -2.67
C LEU A 197 -30.60 -42.28 -1.26
N ALA A 198 -30.75 -41.21 -0.48
CA ALA A 198 -31.43 -41.23 0.80
C ALA A 198 -32.88 -41.70 0.65
N GLY A 199 -33.60 -41.20 -0.35
CA GLY A 199 -34.96 -41.65 -0.67
C GLY A 199 -35.03 -43.12 -1.04
N GLN A 200 -34.10 -43.64 -1.84
CA GLN A 200 -34.02 -45.06 -2.18
C GLN A 200 -33.75 -45.93 -0.94
N ALA A 201 -32.85 -45.50 -0.07
CA ALA A 201 -32.54 -46.20 1.17
C ALA A 201 -33.77 -46.25 2.10
N GLN A 202 -34.49 -45.14 2.25
CA GLN A 202 -35.75 -45.07 3.03
C GLN A 202 -36.87 -45.96 2.43
N ALA A 203 -36.93 -46.07 1.10
CA ALA A 203 -37.87 -46.94 0.43
C ALA A 203 -37.51 -48.41 0.53
N GLY A 204 -36.42 -48.79 1.21
CA GLY A 204 -36.02 -50.17 1.45
C GLY A 204 -35.37 -50.87 0.24
N ILE A 205 -34.85 -50.10 -0.74
CA ILE A 205 -34.10 -50.65 -1.87
C ILE A 205 -32.87 -51.39 -1.33
N LYS A 206 -32.71 -52.68 -1.68
CA LYS A 206 -31.71 -53.53 -1.04
C LYS A 206 -30.30 -53.24 -1.49
N GLN A 207 -30.09 -52.86 -2.75
CA GLN A 207 -28.80 -52.52 -3.33
C GLN A 207 -28.91 -51.24 -4.13
N ILE A 208 -28.09 -50.27 -3.77
CA ILE A 208 -28.12 -48.90 -4.29
C ILE A 208 -26.76 -48.60 -4.93
N PRO A 209 -26.72 -48.24 -6.23
CA PRO A 209 -25.46 -47.97 -6.92
C PRO A 209 -24.89 -46.60 -6.49
N TRP A 210 -23.62 -46.56 -6.19
CA TRP A 210 -22.87 -45.32 -5.94
C TRP A 210 -21.39 -45.51 -6.26
N HIS A 211 -20.62 -44.41 -6.23
CA HIS A 211 -19.18 -44.39 -6.48
C HIS A 211 -18.42 -43.86 -5.26
N THR A 212 -17.16 -44.23 -5.14
CA THR A 212 -16.18 -43.62 -4.23
C THR A 212 -15.57 -42.39 -4.86
N SER A 213 -14.65 -41.73 -4.14
CA SER A 213 -13.82 -40.65 -4.68
C SER A 213 -12.78 -41.12 -5.70
N ASP A 214 -12.54 -42.43 -5.80
CA ASP A 214 -11.60 -42.98 -6.75
C ASP A 214 -12.23 -43.03 -8.15
N HIS A 215 -11.76 -42.17 -9.05
CA HIS A 215 -12.27 -42.06 -10.42
C HIS A 215 -11.92 -43.27 -11.30
N ASP A 216 -10.94 -44.07 -10.89
CA ASP A 216 -10.56 -45.30 -11.61
C ASP A 216 -11.42 -46.53 -11.19
N GLU A 217 -12.20 -46.37 -10.09
CA GLU A 217 -13.15 -47.39 -9.67
C GLU A 217 -14.52 -47.18 -10.34
N PRO A 218 -15.15 -48.28 -10.80
CA PRO A 218 -16.52 -48.23 -11.31
C PRO A 218 -17.53 -48.07 -10.18
N CYS A 219 -18.74 -47.62 -10.49
CA CYS A 219 -19.83 -47.62 -9.52
C CYS A 219 -20.03 -49.02 -8.92
N LYS A 220 -20.26 -49.05 -7.62
CA LYS A 220 -20.50 -50.26 -6.81
C LYS A 220 -21.94 -50.29 -6.32
N TYR A 221 -22.42 -51.46 -5.96
CA TYR A 221 -23.69 -51.61 -5.24
C TYR A 221 -23.41 -51.66 -3.73
N TYR A 222 -23.99 -50.72 -3.01
CA TYR A 222 -23.97 -50.70 -1.55
C TYR A 222 -25.26 -51.34 -0.99
N SER A 223 -25.14 -52.02 0.15
CA SER A 223 -26.31 -52.47 0.88
C SER A 223 -27.15 -51.27 1.37
N ASN A 224 -28.43 -51.50 1.62
CA ASN A 224 -29.29 -50.45 2.20
C ASN A 224 -28.68 -49.87 3.49
N ALA A 225 -28.15 -50.73 4.35
CA ALA A 225 -27.53 -50.32 5.61
C ALA A 225 -26.27 -49.43 5.39
N ASP A 226 -25.39 -49.85 4.44
CA ASP A 226 -24.20 -49.07 4.10
C ASP A 226 -24.57 -47.74 3.47
N MET A 227 -25.57 -47.72 2.57
CA MET A 227 -26.04 -46.44 1.98
C MET A 227 -26.61 -45.51 3.04
N GLN A 228 -27.33 -45.99 4.05
CA GLN A 228 -27.77 -45.15 5.16
C GLN A 228 -26.62 -44.63 5.97
N LEU A 229 -25.54 -45.40 6.20
CA LEU A 229 -24.33 -44.93 6.85
C LEU A 229 -23.66 -43.79 6.05
N ILE A 230 -23.49 -43.99 4.74
CA ILE A 230 -22.89 -42.99 3.83
C ILE A 230 -23.70 -41.69 3.86
N VAL A 231 -25.03 -41.74 3.66
CA VAL A 231 -25.92 -40.60 3.62
C VAL A 231 -25.91 -39.86 4.99
N ASN A 232 -26.03 -40.60 6.10
CA ASN A 232 -26.04 -39.98 7.42
C ASN A 232 -24.72 -39.29 7.74
N LYS A 233 -23.58 -39.90 7.36
CA LYS A 233 -22.27 -39.28 7.55
C LYS A 233 -22.11 -38.03 6.67
N ALA A 234 -22.52 -38.10 5.40
CA ALA A 234 -22.51 -36.96 4.49
C ALA A 234 -23.29 -35.78 5.03
N MET A 235 -24.52 -36.02 5.49
CA MET A 235 -25.37 -34.98 6.08
C MET A 235 -24.78 -34.41 7.34
N GLY A 236 -24.11 -35.22 8.17
CA GLY A 236 -23.38 -34.77 9.36
C GLY A 236 -22.24 -33.84 8.99
N VAL A 237 -21.40 -34.18 8.03
CA VAL A 237 -20.28 -33.37 7.54
C VAL A 237 -20.77 -32.02 7.00
N ILE A 238 -21.77 -32.05 6.11
CA ILE A 238 -22.33 -30.84 5.52
C ILE A 238 -22.88 -29.91 6.63
N THR A 239 -23.71 -30.47 7.53
CA THR A 239 -24.34 -29.71 8.59
C THR A 239 -23.30 -29.09 9.54
N TYR A 240 -22.26 -29.86 9.91
CA TYR A 240 -21.19 -29.37 10.76
C TYR A 240 -20.47 -28.19 10.14
N HIS A 241 -19.98 -28.34 8.91
CA HIS A 241 -19.18 -27.29 8.28
C HIS A 241 -20.00 -26.04 7.92
N ILE A 242 -21.28 -26.17 7.58
CA ILE A 242 -22.18 -25.02 7.39
C ILE A 242 -22.39 -24.28 8.72
N THR A 243 -22.63 -25.00 9.80
CA THR A 243 -22.86 -24.40 11.12
C THR A 243 -21.58 -23.76 11.65
N TYR A 244 -20.46 -24.47 11.55
CA TYR A 244 -19.14 -23.95 11.94
C TYR A 244 -18.81 -22.64 11.21
N TYR A 245 -18.97 -22.59 9.88
CA TYR A 245 -18.71 -21.38 9.12
C TYR A 245 -19.62 -20.21 9.51
N ARG A 246 -20.89 -20.46 9.82
CA ARG A 246 -21.80 -19.42 10.29
C ARG A 246 -21.33 -18.80 11.61
N ASP A 247 -20.90 -19.62 12.53
CA ASP A 247 -20.37 -19.18 13.83
C ASP A 247 -19.00 -18.51 13.67
N LEU A 248 -18.14 -19.03 12.80
CA LEU A 248 -16.86 -18.41 12.46
C LEU A 248 -17.03 -16.98 11.91
N ARG A 249 -18.04 -16.75 11.06
CA ARG A 249 -18.38 -15.40 10.59
C ARG A 249 -18.76 -14.46 11.72
N ILE A 250 -19.53 -14.96 12.67
CA ILE A 250 -19.93 -14.17 13.86
C ILE A 250 -18.69 -13.80 14.66
N TYR A 251 -17.80 -14.76 14.87
CA TYR A 251 -16.55 -14.53 15.58
C TYR A 251 -15.66 -13.51 14.87
N ILE A 252 -15.48 -13.61 13.55
CA ILE A 252 -14.68 -12.64 12.77
C ILE A 252 -15.28 -11.24 12.89
N ASN A 253 -16.62 -11.10 12.77
CA ASN A 253 -17.26 -9.80 12.76
C ASN A 253 -17.31 -9.15 14.16
N GLN A 254 -17.56 -9.91 15.20
CA GLN A 254 -17.87 -9.38 16.53
C GLN A 254 -16.79 -9.62 17.56
N GLY A 255 -15.94 -10.63 17.37
CA GLY A 255 -14.90 -11.02 18.33
C GLY A 255 -13.53 -10.44 18.03
N LEU A 256 -13.25 -10.08 16.78
CA LEU A 256 -11.94 -9.60 16.36
C LEU A 256 -11.97 -8.09 16.09
N ASN A 257 -10.97 -7.38 16.65
CA ASN A 257 -10.93 -5.93 16.65
C ASN A 257 -9.70 -5.34 15.94
N THR A 258 -8.75 -6.17 15.55
CA THR A 258 -7.55 -5.75 14.81
C THR A 258 -7.41 -6.51 13.50
N LYS A 259 -6.70 -5.93 12.55
CA LYS A 259 -6.43 -6.57 11.25
C LYS A 259 -5.60 -7.82 11.42
N GLU A 260 -4.62 -7.77 12.31
CA GLU A 260 -3.71 -8.88 12.62
C GLU A 260 -4.47 -10.09 13.17
N GLU A 261 -5.44 -9.86 14.06
CA GLU A 261 -6.32 -10.92 14.56
C GLU A 261 -7.16 -11.54 13.43
N VAL A 262 -7.74 -10.72 12.56
CA VAL A 262 -8.55 -11.19 11.43
C VAL A 262 -7.69 -11.96 10.42
N GLU A 263 -6.52 -11.44 10.07
CA GLU A 263 -5.61 -12.12 9.11
C GLU A 263 -5.11 -13.46 9.63
N ALA A 264 -4.94 -13.61 10.93
CA ALA A 264 -4.51 -14.85 11.56
C ALA A 264 -5.59 -15.97 11.58
N VAL A 265 -6.82 -15.66 11.19
CA VAL A 265 -7.89 -16.66 11.14
C VAL A 265 -7.65 -17.67 10.01
N GLU A 266 -7.62 -18.94 10.37
CA GLU A 266 -7.58 -20.07 9.46
C GLU A 266 -8.84 -20.92 9.62
N TYR A 267 -9.26 -21.64 8.56
CA TYR A 267 -10.41 -22.53 8.65
C TYR A 267 -10.11 -23.73 9.54
N GLY A 268 -10.98 -23.97 10.52
CA GLY A 268 -10.79 -25.02 11.52
C GLY A 268 -10.25 -24.55 12.88
N ILE A 269 -10.04 -23.24 13.07
CA ILE A 269 -9.65 -22.70 14.39
C ILE A 269 -10.76 -22.98 15.42
N GLN A 270 -10.36 -23.03 16.68
CA GLN A 270 -11.33 -23.14 17.78
C GLN A 270 -12.05 -21.80 17.99
N ILE A 271 -13.34 -21.77 17.70
CA ILE A 271 -14.19 -20.58 17.97
C ILE A 271 -14.44 -20.50 19.49
N PRO A 272 -14.30 -19.32 20.13
CA PRO A 272 -14.65 -19.13 21.55
C PRO A 272 -16.13 -19.45 21.80
N ASN A 273 -16.44 -20.03 22.96
CA ASN A 273 -17.78 -20.56 23.27
C ASN A 273 -18.90 -19.50 23.21
N GLU A 274 -18.59 -18.23 23.48
CA GLU A 274 -19.52 -17.11 23.40
C GLU A 274 -19.99 -16.80 21.97
N TYR A 275 -19.22 -17.22 20.94
CA TYR A 275 -19.56 -17.06 19.53
C TYR A 275 -20.11 -18.34 18.90
N LYS A 276 -20.14 -19.45 19.65
CA LYS A 276 -20.71 -20.71 19.18
C LYS A 276 -22.21 -20.76 19.42
N SER A 277 -22.96 -21.13 18.41
CA SER A 277 -24.36 -21.50 18.52
C SER A 277 -24.53 -22.78 19.36
N ASP A 278 -25.70 -22.96 19.94
CA ASP A 278 -26.02 -24.21 20.65
C ASP A 278 -25.99 -25.42 19.71
N VAL A 279 -26.31 -25.20 18.41
CA VAL A 279 -26.22 -26.25 17.38
C VAL A 279 -24.77 -26.70 17.19
N LEU A 280 -23.81 -25.78 17.08
CA LEU A 280 -22.40 -26.16 16.93
C LEU A 280 -21.89 -26.90 18.17
N LYS A 281 -22.22 -26.43 19.38
CA LYS A 281 -21.86 -27.09 20.64
C LYS A 281 -22.40 -28.52 20.70
N ASP A 282 -23.66 -28.71 20.29
CA ASP A 282 -24.30 -30.04 20.25
C ASP A 282 -23.62 -30.98 19.21
N LEU A 283 -23.28 -30.45 18.03
CA LEU A 283 -22.55 -31.21 17.01
C LEU A 283 -21.16 -31.61 17.48
N GLU A 284 -20.39 -30.70 18.07
CA GLU A 284 -19.05 -30.97 18.60
C GLU A 284 -19.07 -32.00 19.75
N SER A 285 -20.13 -32.02 20.55
CA SER A 285 -20.26 -32.99 21.66
C SER A 285 -20.48 -34.43 21.20
N LYS A 286 -20.85 -34.63 19.92
CA LYS A 286 -21.15 -35.95 19.32
C LYS A 286 -20.04 -36.47 18.41
N MET A 287 -18.99 -35.67 18.20
CA MET A 287 -17.79 -36.05 17.44
C MET A 287 -16.76 -36.75 18.32
#